data_18213193179529ab724f83cc5a1e4361
#
_entry.id   18213193179529ab724f83cc5a1e4361
#
_cell.length_a   1.000
_cell.length_b   1.000
_cell.length_c   1.000
_cell.angle_alpha   90.00
_cell.angle_beta   90.00
_cell.angle_gamma   90.00
#
_symmetry.space_group_name_H-M   'P 1'
#
loop_
_entity.id
_entity.type
_entity.pdbx_description
1 polymer ?
#
loop_
_entity_poly.entity_id
_entity_poly.type
_entity_poly.pdbx_seq_one_letter_code
_entity_poly.pdbx_strand_id
1 'polypeptide(L)'
;DGYAGADILREIYQYDNTEMCDYLTQKGFYIANRSRSNYAQTDLSLASSLNFEYLNDLVGQIGVESDDRAPLRNMIRNNEVVHFLRQHGYLFVAFSSEYSATEVTNADVYMTSGSFFNEFQHGLINTTPISAVLNVLHYQYDLHRRKILYTFDHLADFSETKEPVFVFAHIVAPHPPFVFGRHGEEINPEARFSLIDWRWDQYEEDYIEQLIFINGKVKETIDGILSKSARPVIIILQADHGPGSTLDWRDPDYSYVRERMSILNAYLLTNNGNDNLYDDITPVNTFRIIFNNYFDADYELLDDESYISTWDHPYKLINVTDKIDSDINTKLGM
;
A
#
# COMPACT_ATOMS: atom_id res chain seq x y z
N ASP A 1 -1.26 0.42 3.22
CA ASP A 1 -2.48 0.69 2.44
C ASP A 1 -3.18 1.94 2.97
N GLY A 2 -3.58 2.86 2.08
CA GLY A 2 -4.35 4.04 2.47
C GLY A 2 -3.57 5.10 3.26
N TYR A 3 -2.25 5.17 3.20
CA TYR A 3 -1.47 6.16 3.95
C TYR A 3 -1.32 7.46 3.15
N ALA A 4 -1.93 8.54 3.65
CA ALA A 4 -1.92 9.85 3.02
C ALA A 4 -0.55 10.54 3.01
N GLY A 5 -0.31 11.38 2.02
CA GLY A 5 0.79 12.35 2.06
C GLY A 5 0.64 13.36 3.21
N ALA A 6 1.76 13.93 3.66
CA ALA A 6 1.78 14.85 4.79
C ALA A 6 0.94 16.12 4.56
N ASP A 7 0.76 16.54 3.32
CA ASP A 7 -0.08 17.67 2.92
C ASP A 7 -1.57 17.38 3.21
N ILE A 8 -2.05 16.20 2.84
CA ILE A 8 -3.44 15.76 3.07
C ILE A 8 -3.70 15.54 4.57
N LEU A 9 -2.74 14.92 5.28
CA LEU A 9 -2.87 14.75 6.74
C LEU A 9 -3.08 16.08 7.45
N ARG A 10 -2.35 17.12 7.05
CA ARG A 10 -2.50 18.46 7.63
C ARG A 10 -3.80 19.13 7.20
N GLU A 11 -4.16 19.01 5.92
CA GLU A 11 -5.25 19.77 5.32
C GLU A 11 -6.63 19.23 5.68
N ILE A 12 -6.82 17.93 5.57
CA ILE A 12 -8.13 17.27 5.79
C ILE A 12 -8.22 16.76 7.23
N TYR A 13 -7.19 16.06 7.68
CA TYR A 13 -7.20 15.38 8.97
C TYR A 13 -6.69 16.24 10.13
N GLN A 14 -6.24 17.48 9.86
CA GLN A 14 -5.69 18.42 10.86
C GLN A 14 -4.58 17.79 11.72
N TYR A 15 -3.85 16.84 11.14
CA TYR A 15 -2.79 16.09 11.80
C TYR A 15 -1.41 16.49 11.27
N ASP A 16 -0.50 16.86 12.16
CA ASP A 16 0.88 17.16 11.83
C ASP A 16 1.76 15.91 11.93
N ASN A 17 2.16 15.38 10.77
CA ASN A 17 3.00 14.18 10.65
C ASN A 17 4.51 14.50 10.61
N THR A 18 4.91 15.70 11.02
CA THR A 18 6.32 16.15 10.99
C THR A 18 7.23 15.18 11.76
N GLU A 19 6.80 14.66 12.91
CA GLU A 19 7.58 13.70 13.69
C GLU A 19 7.97 12.44 12.88
N MET A 20 7.07 11.91 12.07
CA MET A 20 7.36 10.77 11.21
C MET A 20 8.29 11.15 10.06
N CYS A 21 8.06 12.29 9.43
CA CYS A 21 8.90 12.79 8.34
C CYS A 21 10.33 13.07 8.82
N ASP A 22 10.49 13.70 9.99
CA ASP A 22 11.80 13.97 10.60
C ASP A 22 12.53 12.67 10.94
N TYR A 23 11.82 11.68 11.51
CA TYR A 23 12.39 10.37 11.78
C TYR A 23 12.91 9.71 10.49
N LEU A 24 12.09 9.65 9.44
CA LEU A 24 12.50 9.07 8.16
C LEU A 24 13.72 9.80 7.58
N THR A 25 13.72 11.14 7.61
CA THR A 25 14.85 11.96 7.14
C THR A 25 16.11 11.69 7.94
N GLN A 26 16.02 11.59 9.27
CA GLN A 26 17.16 11.25 10.13
C GLN A 26 17.72 9.85 9.87
N LYS A 27 16.90 8.90 9.41
CA LYS A 27 17.33 7.56 8.98
C LYS A 27 17.91 7.54 7.56
N GLY A 28 17.89 8.66 6.84
CA GLY A 28 18.44 8.80 5.49
C GLY A 28 17.45 8.55 4.37
N PHE A 29 16.15 8.48 4.67
CA PHE A 29 15.13 8.38 3.65
C PHE A 29 15.01 9.68 2.86
N TYR A 30 14.82 9.55 1.56
CA TYR A 30 14.24 10.58 0.71
C TYR A 30 12.73 10.46 0.78
N ILE A 31 12.01 11.55 1.06
CA ILE A 31 10.55 11.59 1.08
C ILE A 31 10.08 12.39 -0.12
N ALA A 32 9.32 11.76 -1.00
CA ALA A 32 8.71 12.41 -2.16
C ALA A 32 7.43 13.12 -1.72
N ASN A 33 7.56 14.41 -1.36
CA ASN A 33 6.50 15.16 -0.67
C ASN A 33 5.28 15.46 -1.55
N ARG A 34 5.37 15.30 -2.86
CA ARG A 34 4.28 15.50 -3.82
C ARG A 34 3.90 14.22 -4.57
N SER A 35 4.33 13.08 -4.04
CA SER A 35 4.03 11.79 -4.65
C SER A 35 2.54 11.49 -4.69
N ARG A 36 2.12 10.88 -5.77
CA ARG A 36 0.73 10.48 -6.04
C ARG A 36 0.68 9.04 -6.46
N SER A 37 -0.39 8.35 -6.07
CA SER A 37 -0.68 7.03 -6.63
C SER A 37 -1.01 7.14 -8.12
N ASN A 38 -0.61 6.13 -8.90
CA ASN A 38 -1.02 6.05 -10.31
C ASN A 38 -2.49 5.63 -10.45
N TYR A 39 -3.06 4.94 -9.45
CA TYR A 39 -4.45 4.46 -9.49
C TYR A 39 -5.11 4.53 -8.12
N ALA A 40 -6.42 4.81 -8.12
CA ALA A 40 -7.20 4.97 -6.89
C ALA A 40 -7.56 3.66 -6.19
N GLN A 41 -7.32 2.50 -6.80
CA GLN A 41 -7.71 1.19 -6.29
C GLN A 41 -6.47 0.30 -6.14
N THR A 42 -6.39 -0.43 -5.04
CA THR A 42 -5.26 -1.30 -4.68
C THR A 42 -4.86 -2.26 -5.80
N ASP A 43 -5.86 -2.94 -6.40
CA ASP A 43 -5.60 -3.92 -7.47
C ASP A 43 -4.88 -3.29 -8.67
N LEU A 44 -5.34 -2.10 -9.08
CA LEU A 44 -4.77 -1.35 -10.21
C LEU A 44 -3.40 -0.76 -9.84
N SER A 45 -3.31 -0.13 -8.66
CA SER A 45 -2.08 0.52 -8.20
C SER A 45 -0.93 -0.47 -8.07
N LEU A 46 -1.15 -1.62 -7.41
CA LEU A 46 -0.11 -2.63 -7.23
C LEU A 46 0.16 -3.43 -8.51
N ALA A 47 -0.85 -3.67 -9.37
CA ALA A 47 -0.60 -4.26 -10.68
C ALA A 47 0.31 -3.36 -11.53
N SER A 48 0.12 -2.04 -11.49
CA SER A 48 0.99 -1.09 -12.20
C SER A 48 2.38 -0.98 -11.56
N SER A 49 2.47 -0.69 -10.28
CA SER A 49 3.75 -0.44 -9.60
C SER A 49 4.70 -1.64 -9.58
N LEU A 50 4.17 -2.87 -9.38
CA LEU A 50 4.96 -4.10 -9.37
C LEU A 50 5.34 -4.60 -10.77
N ASN A 51 4.73 -4.05 -11.83
CA ASN A 51 5.12 -4.31 -13.21
C ASN A 51 5.76 -3.08 -13.87
N PHE A 52 5.91 -1.98 -13.09
CA PHE A 52 6.49 -0.70 -13.49
C PHE A 52 6.00 -0.22 -14.87
N GLU A 53 4.69 -0.37 -15.12
CA GLU A 53 4.01 0.01 -16.35
C GLU A 53 2.58 0.51 -16.09
N TYR A 54 2.05 1.30 -17.01
CA TYR A 54 0.63 1.67 -16.99
C TYR A 54 -0.24 0.53 -17.54
N LEU A 55 -1.51 0.50 -17.12
CA LEU A 55 -2.44 -0.58 -17.43
C LEU A 55 -3.21 -0.38 -18.75
N ASN A 56 -2.82 0.60 -19.57
CA ASN A 56 -3.54 0.94 -20.81
C ASN A 56 -3.61 -0.24 -21.80
N ASP A 57 -2.53 -1.02 -21.92
CA ASP A 57 -2.49 -2.19 -22.78
C ASP A 57 -3.41 -3.30 -22.27
N LEU A 58 -3.46 -3.50 -20.96
CA LEU A 58 -4.38 -4.44 -20.31
C LEU A 58 -5.83 -4.03 -20.56
N VAL A 59 -6.14 -2.73 -20.41
CA VAL A 59 -7.48 -2.18 -20.70
C VAL A 59 -7.88 -2.44 -22.15
N GLY A 60 -6.95 -2.28 -23.08
CA GLY A 60 -7.16 -2.58 -24.51
C GLY A 60 -7.48 -4.05 -24.77
N GLN A 61 -6.95 -4.97 -23.98
CA GLN A 61 -7.18 -6.41 -24.11
C GLN A 61 -8.48 -6.87 -23.46
N ILE A 62 -8.80 -6.34 -22.27
CA ILE A 62 -9.94 -6.78 -21.45
C ILE A 62 -11.21 -6.02 -21.82
N GLY A 63 -11.10 -4.74 -22.16
CA GLY A 63 -12.20 -3.83 -22.44
C GLY A 63 -12.64 -3.00 -21.22
N VAL A 64 -13.04 -1.77 -21.48
CA VAL A 64 -13.34 -0.74 -20.47
C VAL A 64 -14.58 -1.04 -19.60
N GLU A 65 -15.48 -1.88 -20.08
CA GLU A 65 -16.73 -2.23 -19.38
C GLU A 65 -16.60 -3.49 -18.51
N SER A 66 -15.42 -4.13 -18.47
CA SER A 66 -15.20 -5.33 -17.69
C SER A 66 -15.06 -5.01 -16.19
N ASP A 67 -15.61 -5.90 -15.36
CA ASP A 67 -15.43 -5.91 -13.89
C ASP A 67 -14.50 -7.04 -13.41
N ASP A 68 -13.95 -7.84 -14.34
CA ASP A 68 -13.05 -8.97 -14.00
C ASP A 68 -11.71 -8.48 -13.50
N ARG A 69 -11.44 -8.70 -12.20
CA ARG A 69 -10.18 -8.33 -11.55
C ARG A 69 -9.13 -9.45 -11.55
N ALA A 70 -9.45 -10.63 -12.10
CA ALA A 70 -8.51 -11.74 -12.13
C ALA A 70 -7.21 -11.44 -12.89
N PRO A 71 -7.23 -10.69 -14.02
CA PRO A 71 -6.00 -10.27 -14.69
C PRO A 71 -5.09 -9.40 -13.82
N LEU A 72 -5.65 -8.43 -13.07
CA LEU A 72 -4.89 -7.56 -12.16
C LEU A 72 -4.24 -8.38 -11.03
N ARG A 73 -4.99 -9.30 -10.43
CA ARG A 73 -4.47 -10.21 -9.41
C ARG A 73 -3.37 -11.11 -9.93
N ASN A 74 -3.49 -11.56 -11.19
CA ASN A 74 -2.45 -12.34 -11.85
C ASN A 74 -1.18 -11.50 -12.06
N MET A 75 -1.29 -10.25 -12.49
CA MET A 75 -0.16 -9.32 -12.62
C MET A 75 0.55 -9.09 -11.28
N ILE A 76 -0.19 -8.96 -10.17
CA ILE A 76 0.41 -8.81 -8.83
C ILE A 76 1.15 -10.08 -8.42
N ARG A 77 0.56 -11.26 -8.62
CA ARG A 77 1.16 -12.54 -8.23
C ARG A 77 2.38 -12.93 -9.07
N ASN A 78 2.35 -12.62 -10.36
CA ASN A 78 3.40 -12.97 -11.33
C ASN A 78 4.03 -11.69 -11.89
N ASN A 79 4.45 -10.79 -11.00
CA ASN A 79 4.90 -9.45 -11.37
C ASN A 79 6.35 -9.43 -11.88
N GLU A 80 6.63 -8.42 -12.71
CA GLU A 80 7.93 -8.24 -13.37
C GLU A 80 9.05 -7.88 -12.39
N VAL A 81 8.74 -7.22 -11.25
CA VAL A 81 9.75 -6.95 -10.20
C VAL A 81 10.31 -8.25 -9.65
N VAL A 82 9.45 -9.20 -9.28
CA VAL A 82 9.88 -10.51 -8.78
C VAL A 82 10.59 -11.30 -9.88
N HIS A 83 10.08 -11.27 -11.11
CA HIS A 83 10.72 -11.94 -12.24
C HIS A 83 12.14 -11.43 -12.47
N PHE A 84 12.32 -10.11 -12.53
CA PHE A 84 13.62 -9.46 -12.69
C PHE A 84 14.58 -9.81 -11.55
N LEU A 85 14.14 -9.68 -10.30
CA LEU A 85 14.98 -9.93 -9.12
C LEU A 85 15.38 -11.42 -8.98
N ARG A 86 14.50 -12.36 -9.34
CA ARG A 86 14.84 -13.79 -9.39
C ARG A 86 15.92 -14.10 -10.41
N GLN A 87 15.94 -13.43 -11.56
CA GLN A 87 17.02 -13.57 -12.55
C GLN A 87 18.38 -13.08 -12.00
N HIS A 88 18.35 -12.19 -10.99
CA HIS A 88 19.53 -11.70 -10.27
C HIS A 88 19.81 -12.46 -8.97
N GLY A 89 19.17 -13.62 -8.76
CA GLY A 89 19.43 -14.52 -7.64
C GLY A 89 18.77 -14.12 -6.31
N TYR A 90 17.76 -13.25 -6.34
CA TYR A 90 17.00 -12.90 -5.15
C TYR A 90 15.98 -13.95 -4.77
N LEU A 91 15.89 -14.26 -3.49
CA LEU A 91 14.77 -15.01 -2.90
C LEU A 91 13.59 -14.06 -2.71
N PHE A 92 12.39 -14.49 -3.08
CA PHE A 92 11.17 -13.71 -2.90
C PHE A 92 10.41 -14.14 -1.66
N VAL A 93 10.16 -13.21 -0.76
CA VAL A 93 9.35 -13.37 0.45
C VAL A 93 8.10 -12.52 0.35
N ALA A 94 6.94 -13.08 0.63
CA ALA A 94 5.69 -12.32 0.72
C ALA A 94 4.98 -12.57 2.05
N PHE A 95 4.38 -11.53 2.59
CA PHE A 95 3.52 -11.60 3.78
C PHE A 95 2.04 -11.64 3.38
N SER A 96 1.25 -12.43 4.10
CA SER A 96 -0.21 -12.46 3.97
C SER A 96 -0.82 -11.11 4.38
N SER A 97 -1.66 -10.55 3.52
CA SER A 97 -2.34 -9.28 3.75
C SER A 97 -3.81 -9.40 4.17
N GLU A 98 -4.44 -10.57 3.99
CA GLU A 98 -5.89 -10.84 4.00
C GLU A 98 -6.66 -10.23 2.82
N TYR A 99 -6.05 -9.34 2.04
CA TYR A 99 -6.69 -8.80 0.85
C TYR A 99 -6.39 -9.69 -0.35
N SER A 100 -7.43 -10.29 -0.92
CA SER A 100 -7.30 -11.35 -1.93
C SER A 100 -6.45 -10.98 -3.15
N ALA A 101 -6.38 -9.70 -3.50
CA ALA A 101 -5.57 -9.22 -4.61
C ALA A 101 -4.07 -9.31 -4.32
N THR A 102 -3.67 -9.13 -3.06
CA THR A 102 -2.27 -9.07 -2.62
C THR A 102 -1.82 -10.31 -1.85
N GLU A 103 -2.63 -11.38 -1.86
CA GLU A 103 -2.23 -12.70 -1.38
C GLU A 103 -1.31 -13.39 -2.41
N VAL A 104 0.01 -13.17 -2.26
CA VAL A 104 1.04 -13.66 -3.19
C VAL A 104 1.59 -15.00 -2.68
N THR A 105 0.75 -16.02 -2.72
CA THR A 105 1.05 -17.36 -2.18
C THR A 105 2.09 -18.16 -2.98
N ASN A 106 2.49 -17.67 -4.16
CA ASN A 106 3.54 -18.26 -5.01
C ASN A 106 4.94 -17.69 -4.73
N ALA A 107 5.12 -16.97 -3.61
CA ALA A 107 6.44 -16.56 -3.12
C ALA A 107 7.29 -17.78 -2.72
N ASP A 108 8.62 -17.63 -2.74
CA ASP A 108 9.53 -18.68 -2.31
C ASP A 108 9.40 -18.94 -0.81
N VAL A 109 9.11 -17.87 -0.05
CA VAL A 109 8.73 -17.94 1.37
C VAL A 109 7.44 -17.12 1.56
N TYR A 110 6.37 -17.77 2.00
CA TYR A 110 5.11 -17.12 2.29
C TYR A 110 4.88 -17.05 3.80
N MET A 111 4.83 -15.84 4.34
CA MET A 111 4.75 -15.54 5.76
C MET A 111 3.30 -15.26 6.17
N THR A 112 2.80 -16.00 7.16
CA THR A 112 1.44 -15.81 7.67
C THR A 112 1.38 -16.08 9.16
N SER A 113 0.59 -15.32 9.89
CA SER A 113 0.34 -15.52 11.34
C SER A 113 -0.38 -16.85 11.66
N GLY A 114 -0.71 -17.63 10.64
CA GLY A 114 -1.57 -18.80 10.76
C GLY A 114 -3.03 -18.38 10.99
N SER A 115 -3.95 -18.98 10.26
CA SER A 115 -5.37 -18.93 10.61
C SER A 115 -5.76 -20.31 11.13
N PHE A 116 -6.65 -20.38 12.12
CA PHE A 116 -7.23 -21.66 12.56
C PHE A 116 -8.06 -22.31 11.45
N PHE A 117 -8.42 -21.53 10.42
CA PHE A 117 -9.24 -21.96 9.30
C PHE A 117 -8.56 -21.56 7.97
N ASN A 118 -8.59 -22.44 7.00
CA ASN A 118 -8.20 -22.11 5.63
C ASN A 118 -9.33 -21.38 4.88
N GLU A 119 -9.05 -20.82 3.67
CA GLU A 119 -10.03 -20.06 2.88
C GLU A 119 -11.33 -20.83 2.64
N PHE A 120 -11.26 -22.14 2.38
CA PHE A 120 -12.42 -23.00 2.18
C PHE A 120 -13.25 -23.11 3.47
N GLN A 121 -12.59 -23.28 4.62
CA GLN A 121 -13.24 -23.34 5.93
C GLN A 121 -13.86 -21.98 6.28
N HIS A 122 -13.19 -20.85 5.97
CA HIS A 122 -13.77 -19.53 6.10
C HIS A 122 -15.02 -19.36 5.22
N GLY A 123 -14.96 -19.81 3.97
CA GLY A 123 -16.12 -19.80 3.08
C GLY A 123 -17.29 -20.59 3.63
N LEU A 124 -17.05 -21.80 4.14
CA LEU A 124 -18.08 -22.61 4.80
C LEU A 124 -18.64 -21.96 6.05
N ILE A 125 -17.79 -21.42 6.93
CA ILE A 125 -18.21 -20.74 8.15
C ILE A 125 -19.13 -19.57 7.81
N ASN A 126 -18.79 -18.78 6.81
CA ASN A 126 -19.56 -17.61 6.40
C ASN A 126 -20.96 -17.95 5.86
N THR A 127 -21.19 -19.18 5.41
CA THR A 127 -22.49 -19.67 4.97
C THR A 127 -23.34 -20.31 6.11
N THR A 128 -22.81 -20.36 7.33
CA THR A 128 -23.46 -21.02 8.47
C THR A 128 -23.82 -20.03 9.59
N PRO A 129 -24.74 -20.38 10.52
CA PRO A 129 -25.01 -19.58 11.71
C PRO A 129 -23.77 -19.34 12.60
N ILE A 130 -22.71 -20.13 12.44
CA ILE A 130 -21.44 -19.97 13.18
C ILE A 130 -20.83 -18.61 12.85
N SER A 131 -21.00 -18.07 11.64
CA SER A 131 -20.53 -16.74 11.28
C SER A 131 -21.12 -15.64 12.19
N ALA A 132 -22.38 -15.77 12.56
CA ALA A 132 -23.02 -14.81 13.47
C ALA A 132 -22.37 -14.85 14.87
N VAL A 133 -21.99 -16.03 15.35
CA VAL A 133 -21.28 -16.18 16.63
C VAL A 133 -19.87 -15.60 16.56
N LEU A 134 -19.15 -15.87 15.47
CA LEU A 134 -17.79 -15.33 15.27
C LEU A 134 -17.78 -13.82 15.10
N ASN A 135 -18.80 -13.25 14.46
CA ASN A 135 -18.98 -11.79 14.38
C ASN A 135 -19.21 -11.16 15.76
N VAL A 136 -20.07 -11.78 16.59
CA VAL A 136 -20.29 -11.33 17.98
C VAL A 136 -19.01 -11.41 18.82
N LEU A 137 -18.13 -12.36 18.51
CA LEU A 137 -16.83 -12.52 19.17
C LEU A 137 -15.72 -11.67 18.56
N HIS A 138 -16.01 -10.79 17.60
CA HIS A 138 -15.04 -9.94 16.88
C HIS A 138 -13.85 -10.71 16.28
N TYR A 139 -14.01 -12.00 16.02
CA TYR A 139 -12.93 -12.90 15.60
C TYR A 139 -12.18 -12.41 14.33
N GLN A 140 -12.90 -11.83 13.36
CA GLN A 140 -12.26 -11.32 12.13
C GLN A 140 -11.41 -10.07 12.39
N TYR A 141 -11.84 -9.20 13.31
CA TYR A 141 -11.06 -8.06 13.76
C TYR A 141 -9.78 -8.50 14.49
N ASP A 142 -9.86 -9.55 15.31
CA ASP A 142 -8.68 -10.12 15.99
C ASP A 142 -7.70 -10.77 15.02
N LEU A 143 -8.20 -11.43 13.98
CA LEU A 143 -7.36 -11.97 12.94
C LEU A 143 -6.62 -10.86 12.18
N HIS A 144 -7.33 -9.80 11.81
CA HIS A 144 -6.76 -8.66 11.11
C HIS A 144 -5.65 -7.99 11.94
N ARG A 145 -5.92 -7.68 13.21
CA ARG A 145 -4.91 -7.16 14.16
C ARG A 145 -3.67 -8.04 14.21
N ARG A 146 -3.86 -9.34 14.41
CA ARG A 146 -2.75 -10.30 14.50
C ARG A 146 -1.91 -10.34 13.23
N LYS A 147 -2.51 -10.23 12.05
CA LYS A 147 -1.76 -10.23 10.79
C LYS A 147 -0.96 -8.94 10.61
N ILE A 148 -1.54 -7.79 10.92
CA ILE A 148 -0.82 -6.52 10.88
C ILE A 148 0.38 -6.58 11.82
N LEU A 149 0.19 -6.96 13.09
CA LEU A 149 1.26 -7.05 14.07
C LEU A 149 2.31 -8.11 13.68
N TYR A 150 1.88 -9.29 13.24
CA TYR A 150 2.77 -10.34 12.77
C TYR A 150 3.70 -9.85 11.65
N THR A 151 3.17 -9.10 10.69
CA THR A 151 3.96 -8.55 9.60
C THR A 151 5.03 -7.60 10.12
N PHE A 152 4.68 -6.64 10.97
CA PHE A 152 5.65 -5.72 11.58
C PHE A 152 6.71 -6.44 12.43
N ASP A 153 6.30 -7.42 13.20
CA ASP A 153 7.20 -8.16 14.12
C ASP A 153 8.22 -9.03 13.36
N HIS A 154 7.90 -9.48 12.13
CA HIS A 154 8.73 -10.43 11.37
C HIS A 154 9.43 -9.83 10.13
N LEU A 155 9.15 -8.59 9.73
CA LEU A 155 9.82 -7.96 8.58
C LEU A 155 11.34 -7.90 8.76
N ALA A 156 11.82 -7.62 9.97
CA ALA A 156 13.24 -7.52 10.27
C ALA A 156 13.98 -8.88 10.32
N ASP A 157 13.27 -10.02 10.30
CA ASP A 157 13.90 -11.35 10.39
C ASP A 157 14.72 -11.69 9.13
N PHE A 158 14.40 -11.08 8.01
CA PHE A 158 15.09 -11.28 6.73
C PHE A 158 16.37 -10.45 6.58
N SER A 159 16.65 -9.54 7.51
CA SER A 159 17.83 -8.66 7.45
C SER A 159 19.15 -9.39 7.66
N GLU A 160 19.14 -10.56 8.31
CA GLU A 160 20.31 -11.38 8.60
C GLU A 160 20.52 -12.52 7.57
N THR A 161 19.68 -12.64 6.55
CA THR A 161 19.82 -13.69 5.52
C THR A 161 21.11 -13.52 4.74
N LYS A 162 21.75 -14.63 4.34
CA LYS A 162 22.99 -14.60 3.54
C LYS A 162 22.71 -14.33 2.06
N GLU A 163 21.64 -14.87 1.53
CA GLU A 163 21.19 -14.69 0.17
C GLU A 163 20.53 -13.30 0.01
N PRO A 164 20.61 -12.67 -1.17
CA PRO A 164 19.82 -11.48 -1.45
C PRO A 164 18.32 -11.82 -1.39
N VAL A 165 17.55 -10.98 -0.74
CA VAL A 165 16.12 -11.20 -0.52
C VAL A 165 15.31 -9.97 -0.92
N PHE A 166 14.21 -10.18 -1.61
CA PHE A 166 13.16 -9.19 -1.82
C PHE A 166 11.96 -9.55 -0.95
N VAL A 167 11.61 -8.66 -0.05
CA VAL A 167 10.47 -8.83 0.86
C VAL A 167 9.34 -7.90 0.43
N PHE A 168 8.17 -8.45 0.15
CA PHE A 168 6.95 -7.71 -0.14
C PHE A 168 5.94 -7.89 0.98
N ALA A 169 5.50 -6.78 1.56
CA ALA A 169 4.48 -6.75 2.58
C ALA A 169 3.43 -5.67 2.27
N HIS A 170 2.24 -6.07 1.90
CA HIS A 170 1.10 -5.18 1.80
C HIS A 170 0.34 -5.19 3.14
N ILE A 171 0.49 -4.13 3.92
CA ILE A 171 -0.13 -3.98 5.24
C ILE A 171 -1.39 -3.15 5.09
N VAL A 172 -2.57 -3.77 5.36
CA VAL A 172 -3.87 -3.11 5.22
C VAL A 172 -4.12 -2.23 6.46
N ALA A 173 -3.28 -1.21 6.61
CA ALA A 173 -3.32 -0.17 7.63
C ALA A 173 -2.50 1.05 7.14
N PRO A 174 -2.94 2.29 7.45
CA PRO A 174 -4.07 2.70 8.27
C PRO A 174 -5.45 2.61 7.59
N HIS A 175 -5.59 1.89 6.47
CA HIS A 175 -6.88 1.61 5.81
C HIS A 175 -7.93 1.03 6.79
N PRO A 176 -9.23 1.35 6.66
CA PRO A 176 -10.27 0.68 7.44
C PRO A 176 -10.31 -0.84 7.19
N PRO A 177 -10.77 -1.65 8.13
CA PRO A 177 -11.38 -1.26 9.40
C PRO A 177 -10.35 -0.74 10.40
N PHE A 178 -10.71 0.29 11.16
CA PHE A 178 -9.84 0.82 12.20
C PHE A 178 -9.91 -0.11 13.41
N VAL A 179 -8.78 -0.75 13.72
CA VAL A 179 -8.69 -1.82 14.71
C VAL A 179 -7.73 -1.51 15.84
N PHE A 180 -7.03 -0.38 15.75
CA PHE A 180 -6.10 0.09 16.77
C PHE A 180 -6.38 1.54 17.17
N GLY A 181 -6.40 1.81 18.48
CA GLY A 181 -6.22 3.15 19.03
C GLY A 181 -4.75 3.58 18.95
N ARG A 182 -4.46 4.84 19.27
CA ARG A 182 -3.12 5.45 19.12
C ARG A 182 -1.98 4.78 19.89
N HIS A 183 -2.29 4.04 20.94
CA HIS A 183 -1.29 3.30 21.73
C HIS A 183 -1.40 1.78 21.49
N GLY A 184 -2.16 1.35 20.51
CA GLY A 184 -2.36 -0.05 20.17
C GLY A 184 -3.53 -0.71 20.91
N GLU A 185 -4.40 0.09 21.51
CA GLU A 185 -5.64 -0.42 22.11
C GLU A 185 -6.48 -1.12 21.03
N GLU A 186 -7.07 -2.24 21.39
CA GLU A 186 -7.95 -2.99 20.50
C GLU A 186 -9.27 -2.24 20.31
N ILE A 187 -9.55 -1.85 19.09
CA ILE A 187 -10.85 -1.29 18.68
C ILE A 187 -11.69 -2.40 18.07
N ASN A 188 -12.91 -2.56 18.59
CA ASN A 188 -13.87 -3.55 18.14
C ASN A 188 -15.14 -2.86 17.66
N PRO A 189 -15.24 -2.51 16.38
CA PRO A 189 -16.42 -1.88 15.82
C PRO A 189 -17.65 -2.79 15.93
N GLU A 190 -18.83 -2.21 16.12
CA GLU A 190 -20.09 -2.96 16.06
C GLU A 190 -20.46 -3.40 14.64
N ALA A 191 -19.86 -2.76 13.62
CA ALA A 191 -20.06 -3.08 12.22
C ALA A 191 -19.57 -4.49 11.86
N ARG A 192 -20.07 -5.05 10.77
CA ARG A 192 -19.53 -6.28 10.21
C ARG A 192 -18.14 -6.01 9.62
N PHE A 193 -17.18 -6.90 9.89
CA PHE A 193 -15.84 -6.82 9.32
C PHE A 193 -15.87 -6.82 7.78
N SER A 194 -15.18 -5.86 7.18
CA SER A 194 -14.99 -5.75 5.74
C SER A 194 -13.70 -4.99 5.43
N LEU A 195 -12.93 -5.46 4.45
CA LEU A 195 -11.77 -4.75 3.90
C LEU A 195 -12.13 -3.88 2.68
N ILE A 196 -13.38 -3.94 2.22
CA ILE A 196 -13.85 -3.23 1.03
C ILE A 196 -15.00 -2.27 1.30
N ASP A 197 -15.64 -2.34 2.48
CA ASP A 197 -16.64 -1.38 2.90
C ASP A 197 -15.95 -0.23 3.62
N TRP A 198 -15.86 0.90 2.97
CA TRP A 198 -15.17 2.10 3.39
C TRP A 198 -16.06 3.09 4.17
N ARG A 199 -17.34 2.81 4.32
CA ARG A 199 -18.26 3.65 5.12
C ARG A 199 -18.00 3.45 6.60
N TRP A 200 -17.50 4.51 7.23
CA TRP A 200 -17.10 4.49 8.62
C TRP A 200 -17.55 5.79 9.29
N ASP A 201 -18.32 5.66 10.37
CA ASP A 201 -18.65 6.80 11.22
C ASP A 201 -17.37 7.26 11.94
N GLN A 202 -17.11 8.56 12.03
CA GLN A 202 -15.88 9.11 12.61
C GLN A 202 -14.58 8.70 11.87
N TYR A 203 -14.63 8.56 10.55
CA TYR A 203 -13.51 8.10 9.72
C TYR A 203 -12.21 8.86 10.01
N GLU A 204 -12.27 10.19 10.06
CA GLU A 204 -11.07 11.05 10.19
C GLU A 204 -10.39 10.85 11.55
N GLU A 205 -11.15 10.76 12.64
CA GLU A 205 -10.63 10.55 13.99
C GLU A 205 -10.00 9.17 14.13
N ASP A 206 -10.73 8.11 13.78
CA ASP A 206 -10.26 6.73 13.89
C ASP A 206 -9.07 6.45 12.96
N TYR A 207 -9.05 7.07 11.77
CA TYR A 207 -7.91 7.01 10.86
C TYR A 207 -6.64 7.55 11.50
N ILE A 208 -6.71 8.72 12.16
CA ILE A 208 -5.55 9.33 12.82
C ILE A 208 -5.09 8.52 14.03
N GLU A 209 -6.01 7.99 14.83
CA GLU A 209 -5.66 7.13 15.95
C GLU A 209 -4.86 5.91 15.48
N GLN A 210 -5.36 5.22 14.46
CA GLN A 210 -4.64 4.08 13.87
C GLN A 210 -3.33 4.49 13.21
N LEU A 211 -3.29 5.60 12.48
CA LEU A 211 -2.08 6.12 11.83
C LEU A 211 -0.94 6.36 12.83
N ILE A 212 -1.24 6.95 14.00
CA ILE A 212 -0.24 7.21 15.05
C ILE A 212 0.37 5.89 15.53
N PHE A 213 -0.43 4.88 15.78
CA PHE A 213 0.05 3.56 16.16
C PHE A 213 0.91 2.92 15.06
N ILE A 214 0.46 2.96 13.82
CA ILE A 214 1.18 2.42 12.66
C ILE A 214 2.52 3.14 12.46
N ASN A 215 2.59 4.46 12.66
CA ASN A 215 3.84 5.21 12.63
C ASN A 215 4.86 4.65 13.64
N GLY A 216 4.39 4.32 14.86
CA GLY A 216 5.23 3.66 15.87
C GLY A 216 5.78 2.32 15.37
N LYS A 217 4.91 1.48 14.81
CA LYS A 217 5.30 0.16 14.27
C LYS A 217 6.27 0.26 13.10
N VAL A 218 6.07 1.20 12.18
CA VAL A 218 6.99 1.46 11.08
C VAL A 218 8.37 1.86 11.59
N LYS A 219 8.44 2.77 12.58
CA LYS A 219 9.72 3.17 13.20
C LYS A 219 10.45 1.98 13.84
N GLU A 220 9.75 1.18 14.64
CA GLU A 220 10.29 -0.04 15.27
C GLU A 220 10.84 -1.03 14.23
N THR A 221 10.12 -1.23 13.15
CA THR A 221 10.49 -2.14 12.06
C THR A 221 11.72 -1.65 11.30
N ILE A 222 11.76 -0.36 10.93
CA ILE A 222 12.93 0.24 10.27
C ILE A 222 14.17 0.13 11.15
N ASP A 223 14.05 0.46 12.45
CA ASP A 223 15.17 0.32 13.40
C ASP A 223 15.63 -1.12 13.52
N GLY A 224 14.68 -2.06 13.55
CA GLY A 224 14.98 -3.50 13.57
C GLY A 224 15.73 -3.95 12.31
N ILE A 225 15.29 -3.56 11.13
CA ILE A 225 15.95 -3.88 9.86
C ILE A 225 17.36 -3.30 9.83
N LEU A 226 17.52 -2.02 10.13
CA LEU A 226 18.81 -1.34 10.04
C LEU A 226 19.81 -1.83 11.08
N SER A 227 19.34 -2.19 12.28
CA SER A 227 20.24 -2.70 13.35
C SER A 227 20.72 -4.12 13.12
N LYS A 228 19.92 -4.97 12.45
CA LYS A 228 20.25 -6.38 12.18
C LYS A 228 21.02 -6.57 10.87
N SER A 229 20.89 -5.65 9.92
CA SER A 229 21.47 -5.84 8.59
C SER A 229 22.98 -5.55 8.58
N ALA A 230 23.77 -6.54 8.15
CA ALA A 230 25.20 -6.39 7.89
C ALA A 230 25.51 -5.95 6.43
N ARG A 231 24.49 -5.81 5.59
CA ARG A 231 24.58 -5.47 4.17
C ARG A 231 23.81 -4.18 3.87
N PRO A 232 24.13 -3.50 2.75
CA PRO A 232 23.30 -2.38 2.29
C PRO A 232 21.84 -2.82 2.14
N VAL A 233 20.92 -2.01 2.62
CA VAL A 233 19.48 -2.26 2.58
C VAL A 233 18.81 -1.19 1.73
N ILE A 234 17.88 -1.61 0.88
CA ILE A 234 16.92 -0.73 0.22
C ILE A 234 15.58 -0.90 0.93
N ILE A 235 14.98 0.19 1.37
CA ILE A 235 13.63 0.19 1.95
C ILE A 235 12.77 1.14 1.15
N ILE A 236 11.65 0.64 0.65
CA ILE A 236 10.60 1.42 -0.01
C ILE A 236 9.40 1.42 0.94
N LEU A 237 9.02 2.57 1.45
CA LEU A 237 7.82 2.79 2.24
C LEU A 237 6.85 3.58 1.38
N GLN A 238 5.91 2.87 0.75
CA GLN A 238 5.03 3.43 -0.27
C GLN A 238 3.59 2.99 -0.03
N ALA A 239 2.66 3.92 -0.01
CA ALA A 239 1.24 3.58 -0.04
C ALA A 239 0.78 3.31 -1.47
N ASP A 240 -0.19 2.43 -1.60
CA ASP A 240 -0.83 2.09 -2.87
C ASP A 240 -1.79 3.19 -3.34
N HIS A 241 -2.46 3.87 -2.40
CA HIS A 241 -3.30 5.05 -2.57
C HIS A 241 -3.46 5.78 -1.23
N GLY A 242 -4.06 6.95 -1.23
CA GLY A 242 -4.46 7.70 -0.03
C GLY A 242 -5.77 7.20 0.59
N PRO A 243 -6.20 7.81 1.69
CA PRO A 243 -7.47 7.49 2.34
C PRO A 243 -8.69 7.83 1.47
N GLY A 244 -9.88 7.61 1.99
CA GLY A 244 -11.11 7.77 1.21
C GLY A 244 -12.27 8.29 2.02
N SER A 245 -12.05 9.26 2.94
CA SER A 245 -13.13 9.85 3.74
C SER A 245 -14.17 10.56 2.86
N THR A 246 -13.72 11.12 1.73
CA THR A 246 -14.56 11.85 0.77
C THR A 246 -14.86 11.08 -0.51
N LEU A 247 -14.47 9.79 -0.60
CA LEU A 247 -14.53 9.01 -1.82
C LEU A 247 -15.95 8.51 -2.12
N ASP A 248 -16.46 8.79 -3.31
CA ASP A 248 -17.65 8.12 -3.87
C ASP A 248 -17.27 7.25 -5.07
N TRP A 249 -17.30 5.95 -4.88
CA TRP A 249 -16.97 4.96 -5.92
C TRP A 249 -17.94 4.91 -7.08
N ARG A 250 -19.14 5.50 -6.94
CA ARG A 250 -20.18 5.54 -8.01
C ARG A 250 -19.99 6.74 -8.92
N ASP A 251 -19.42 7.82 -8.37
CA ASP A 251 -19.21 9.06 -9.12
C ASP A 251 -17.92 9.75 -8.67
N PRO A 252 -16.81 9.51 -9.40
CA PRO A 252 -15.52 10.11 -9.11
C PRO A 252 -15.50 11.64 -9.14
N ASP A 253 -16.45 12.28 -9.82
CA ASP A 253 -16.52 13.75 -9.91
C ASP A 253 -16.90 14.39 -8.56
N TYR A 254 -17.59 13.65 -7.69
CA TYR A 254 -17.92 14.09 -6.33
C TYR A 254 -16.85 13.77 -5.29
N SER A 255 -15.79 13.04 -5.68
CA SER A 255 -14.69 12.69 -4.79
C SER A 255 -13.65 13.81 -4.74
N TYR A 256 -13.09 14.08 -3.57
CA TYR A 256 -11.87 14.89 -3.48
C TYR A 256 -10.67 14.03 -3.89
N VAL A 257 -10.40 14.04 -5.19
CA VAL A 257 -9.43 13.12 -5.84
C VAL A 257 -8.04 13.24 -5.22
N ARG A 258 -7.63 14.46 -4.80
CA ARG A 258 -6.33 14.67 -4.20
C ARG A 258 -6.15 13.90 -2.89
N GLU A 259 -7.20 13.77 -2.06
CA GLU A 259 -7.14 12.92 -0.85
C GLU A 259 -6.78 11.48 -1.22
N ARG A 260 -7.42 10.94 -2.24
CA ARG A 260 -7.23 9.54 -2.65
C ARG A 260 -5.90 9.30 -3.33
N MET A 261 -5.33 10.30 -4.01
CA MET A 261 -4.12 10.13 -4.80
C MET A 261 -2.84 10.52 -4.06
N SER A 262 -2.86 11.49 -3.11
CA SER A 262 -1.67 11.87 -2.35
C SER A 262 -1.28 10.77 -1.37
N ILE A 263 -0.03 10.30 -1.45
CA ILE A 263 0.47 9.14 -0.70
C ILE A 263 1.75 9.45 0.06
N LEU A 264 1.97 8.71 1.15
CA LEU A 264 3.32 8.56 1.68
C LEU A 264 4.15 7.73 0.67
N ASN A 265 5.28 8.29 0.24
CA ASN A 265 6.24 7.63 -0.61
C ASN A 265 7.66 8.02 -0.19
N ALA A 266 8.39 7.09 0.43
CA ALA A 266 9.70 7.34 1.00
C ALA A 266 10.67 6.20 0.67
N TYR A 267 11.91 6.56 0.38
CA TYR A 267 12.94 5.66 -0.12
C TYR A 267 14.20 5.75 0.72
N LEU A 268 14.67 4.65 1.23
CA LEU A 268 16.04 4.52 1.73
C LEU A 268 16.85 3.77 0.68
N LEU A 269 17.60 4.50 -0.12
CA LEU A 269 18.48 3.97 -1.17
C LEU A 269 19.93 4.18 -0.75
N THR A 270 20.75 3.15 -0.88
CA THR A 270 22.18 3.20 -0.54
C THR A 270 23.03 3.66 -1.72
N ASN A 271 24.32 3.99 -1.50
CA ASN A 271 25.29 4.31 -2.55
C ASN A 271 24.83 5.43 -3.50
N ASN A 272 24.31 6.55 -2.97
CA ASN A 272 23.79 7.70 -3.71
C ASN A 272 22.56 7.39 -4.60
N GLY A 273 21.84 6.31 -4.32
CA GLY A 273 20.63 5.98 -5.07
C GLY A 273 19.52 7.03 -4.99
N ASN A 274 19.58 7.94 -4.02
CA ASN A 274 18.64 9.05 -3.88
C ASN A 274 18.80 10.14 -4.94
N ASP A 275 19.94 10.22 -5.62
CA ASP A 275 20.26 11.33 -6.58
C ASP A 275 19.31 11.39 -7.77
N ASN A 276 18.65 10.28 -8.11
CA ASN A 276 17.68 10.19 -9.21
C ASN A 276 16.21 10.27 -8.75
N LEU A 277 15.98 10.47 -7.46
CA LEU A 277 14.62 10.64 -6.92
C LEU A 277 14.17 12.10 -7.05
N TYR A 278 12.88 12.31 -7.20
CA TYR A 278 12.26 13.62 -7.32
C TYR A 278 10.92 13.68 -6.57
N ASP A 279 10.46 14.88 -6.25
CA ASP A 279 9.37 15.10 -5.27
C ASP A 279 8.01 14.55 -5.69
N ASP A 280 7.72 14.51 -6.98
CA ASP A 280 6.45 14.08 -7.56
C ASP A 280 6.51 12.68 -8.19
N ILE A 281 7.56 11.90 -7.90
CA ILE A 281 7.68 10.52 -8.36
C ILE A 281 6.44 9.70 -7.99
N THR A 282 5.89 8.99 -8.97
CA THR A 282 4.79 8.05 -8.76
C THR A 282 5.26 6.59 -8.72
N PRO A 283 4.47 5.68 -8.13
CA PRO A 283 4.83 4.27 -7.95
C PRO A 283 5.30 3.54 -9.22
N VAL A 284 4.80 3.90 -10.39
CA VAL A 284 5.20 3.27 -11.66
C VAL A 284 6.69 3.47 -11.98
N ASN A 285 7.31 4.55 -11.48
CA ASN A 285 8.72 4.86 -11.69
C ASN A 285 9.64 4.29 -10.59
N THR A 286 9.10 3.81 -9.49
CA THR A 286 9.88 3.31 -8.34
C THR A 286 10.90 2.25 -8.76
N PHE A 287 10.46 1.16 -9.38
CA PHE A 287 11.35 0.07 -9.75
C PHE A 287 12.19 0.36 -11.00
N ARG A 288 11.76 1.27 -11.88
CA ARG A 288 12.57 1.77 -12.99
C ARG A 288 13.84 2.45 -12.47
N ILE A 289 13.69 3.34 -11.47
CA ILE A 289 14.85 4.01 -10.85
C ILE A 289 15.73 3.00 -10.11
N ILE A 290 15.15 2.09 -9.33
CA ILE A 290 15.92 1.10 -8.57
C ILE A 290 16.72 0.19 -9.50
N PHE A 291 16.12 -0.31 -10.56
CA PHE A 291 16.81 -1.20 -11.50
C PHE A 291 17.88 -0.46 -12.31
N ASN A 292 17.66 0.77 -12.69
CA ASN A 292 18.68 1.61 -13.31
C ASN A 292 19.85 1.88 -12.36
N ASN A 293 19.58 2.17 -11.08
CA ASN A 293 20.63 2.50 -10.11
C ASN A 293 21.49 1.31 -9.68
N TYR A 294 20.94 0.10 -9.62
CA TYR A 294 21.61 -1.03 -8.97
C TYR A 294 21.85 -2.25 -9.85
N PHE A 295 21.26 -2.28 -11.06
CA PHE A 295 21.33 -3.46 -11.93
C PHE A 295 21.73 -3.12 -13.36
N ASP A 296 22.25 -1.91 -13.60
CA ASP A 296 22.65 -1.42 -14.93
C ASP A 296 21.53 -1.55 -15.99
N ALA A 297 20.27 -1.46 -15.55
CA ALA A 297 19.14 -1.40 -16.45
C ALA A 297 19.03 0.00 -17.09
N ASP A 298 18.32 0.11 -18.19
CA ASP A 298 18.14 1.37 -18.95
C ASP A 298 16.65 1.61 -19.22
N TYR A 299 15.85 1.61 -18.14
CA TYR A 299 14.42 1.91 -18.23
C TYR A 299 14.20 3.41 -18.33
N GLU A 300 13.56 3.85 -19.41
CA GLU A 300 13.07 5.22 -19.52
C GLU A 300 12.02 5.49 -18.42
N LEU A 301 12.06 6.65 -17.77
CA LEU A 301 11.03 7.05 -16.82
C LEU A 301 9.74 7.41 -17.58
N LEU A 302 8.62 6.99 -17.04
CA LEU A 302 7.31 7.30 -17.57
C LEU A 302 6.81 8.64 -17.01
N ASP A 303 5.94 9.32 -17.75
CA ASP A 303 5.23 10.50 -17.23
C ASP A 303 4.45 10.13 -15.95
N ASP A 304 4.46 11.00 -14.95
CA ASP A 304 3.82 10.76 -13.67
C ASP A 304 2.32 11.09 -13.73
N GLU A 305 1.51 10.11 -14.12
CA GLU A 305 0.07 10.24 -14.32
C GLU A 305 -0.72 9.50 -13.25
N SER A 306 -1.92 10.01 -12.97
CA SER A 306 -2.86 9.44 -12.00
C SER A 306 -4.23 9.19 -12.63
N TYR A 307 -4.82 8.04 -12.32
CA TYR A 307 -6.09 7.60 -12.89
C TYR A 307 -7.08 7.18 -11.82
N ILE A 308 -8.34 7.56 -11.99
CA ILE A 308 -9.44 7.08 -11.17
C ILE A 308 -10.43 6.29 -12.02
N SER A 309 -11.11 5.35 -11.40
CA SER A 309 -12.21 4.59 -12.00
C SER A 309 -13.24 4.25 -10.95
N THR A 310 -14.46 3.91 -11.36
CA THR A 310 -15.48 3.42 -10.43
C THR A 310 -15.17 1.99 -10.00
N TRP A 311 -15.78 1.56 -8.89
CA TRP A 311 -15.59 0.19 -8.41
C TRP A 311 -16.10 -0.86 -9.39
N ASP A 312 -17.25 -0.60 -10.02
CA ASP A 312 -17.92 -1.53 -10.95
C ASP A 312 -17.27 -1.55 -12.35
N HIS A 313 -16.50 -0.50 -12.70
CA HIS A 313 -15.80 -0.41 -13.98
C HIS A 313 -14.32 -0.06 -13.75
N PRO A 314 -13.51 -0.98 -13.20
CA PRO A 314 -12.12 -0.71 -12.83
C PRO A 314 -11.23 -0.32 -14.01
N TYR A 315 -11.58 -0.73 -15.22
CA TYR A 315 -10.82 -0.45 -16.44
C TYR A 315 -11.27 0.81 -17.19
N LYS A 316 -12.32 1.50 -16.71
CA LYS A 316 -12.74 2.79 -17.27
C LYS A 316 -11.92 3.92 -16.64
N LEU A 317 -10.66 3.99 -17.04
CA LEU A 317 -9.66 4.88 -16.47
C LEU A 317 -9.90 6.34 -16.90
N ILE A 318 -10.01 7.23 -15.93
CA ILE A 318 -10.13 8.69 -16.12
C ILE A 318 -8.83 9.30 -15.62
N ASN A 319 -8.06 9.95 -16.49
CA ASN A 319 -6.87 10.69 -16.09
C ASN A 319 -7.26 11.91 -15.25
N VAL A 320 -6.71 12.01 -14.05
CA VAL A 320 -7.01 13.09 -13.09
C VAL A 320 -5.76 13.91 -12.71
N THR A 321 -4.67 13.74 -13.42
CA THR A 321 -3.38 14.39 -13.16
C THR A 321 -3.54 15.90 -13.09
N ASP A 322 -4.12 16.52 -14.11
CA ASP A 322 -4.33 17.97 -14.16
C ASP A 322 -5.28 18.48 -13.07
N LYS A 323 -6.29 17.68 -12.68
CA LYS A 323 -7.22 18.02 -11.60
C LYS A 323 -6.50 18.11 -10.26
N ILE A 324 -5.62 17.15 -9.96
CA ILE A 324 -4.80 17.15 -8.74
C ILE A 324 -3.87 18.37 -8.72
N ASP A 325 -3.20 18.66 -9.82
CA ASP A 325 -2.27 19.77 -9.95
C ASP A 325 -2.96 21.14 -9.82
N SER A 326 -4.16 21.29 -10.38
CA SER A 326 -4.94 22.52 -10.25
C SER A 326 -5.38 22.78 -8.80
N ASP A 327 -5.74 21.74 -8.06
CA ASP A 327 -6.09 21.82 -6.64
C ASP A 327 -4.88 22.28 -5.79
N ILE A 328 -3.69 21.76 -6.10
CA ILE A 328 -2.43 22.17 -5.44
C ILE A 328 -2.14 23.66 -5.73
N ASN A 329 -2.18 24.06 -6.99
CA ASN A 329 -1.86 25.43 -7.42
C ASN A 329 -2.84 26.47 -6.87
N THR A 330 -4.13 26.13 -6.83
CA THR A 330 -5.17 27.02 -6.27
C THR A 330 -4.94 27.30 -4.80
N LYS A 331 -4.44 26.35 -4.03
CA LYS A 331 -4.16 26.50 -2.59
C LYS A 331 -2.82 27.17 -2.29
N LEU A 332 -1.82 26.96 -3.16
CA LEU A 332 -0.50 27.64 -3.03
C LEU A 332 -0.53 29.08 -3.53
N GLY A 333 -1.64 29.57 -4.12
CA GLY A 333 -1.79 30.94 -4.60
C GLY A 333 -0.93 31.24 -5.83
N MET A 334 -0.59 30.24 -6.62
CA MET A 334 0.17 30.36 -7.87
C MET A 334 -0.76 30.51 -9.06
#